data_f1d45d070092adfb533eab0a580cf74f
#
_entry.id   f1d45d070092adfb533eab0a580cf74f
#
_cell.length_a   1.000
_cell.length_b   1.000
_cell.length_c   1.000
_cell.angle_alpha   90.00
_cell.angle_beta   90.00
_cell.angle_gamma   90.00
#
_symmetry.space_group_name_H-M   'P 1'
#
loop_
_entity.id
_entity.type
_entity.pdbx_description
1 polymer ?
#
loop_
_entity_poly.entity_id
_entity_poly.type
_entity_poly.pdbx_seq_one_letter_code
_entity_poly.pdbx_strand_id
1 'polypeptide(L)'
;MDEITILIIEDDEDIRESVKILLENEGFHVIEAVNGMDGLHQISEDTDLVILDIMMPGISGIKTCEQIRKVSYVPILFLTAKSSENDKIIGFTAGADDYLVKPFSYAELLARIKALLRRKQVYTCGNMKENGQNVWIKKGDLKINTTGNKVFSGDEEIYLTETEYEI
;
A
#
# COMPACT_ATOMS: atom_id res chain seq x y z
N MET A 1 3.06 -20.41 -5.66
CA MET A 1 3.08 -18.92 -5.70
C MET A 1 2.01 -18.50 -4.71
N ASP A 2 2.36 -17.68 -3.73
CA ASP A 2 1.38 -17.20 -2.76
C ASP A 2 0.33 -16.36 -3.49
N GLU A 3 -0.94 -16.60 -3.21
CA GLU A 3 -2.07 -15.91 -3.80
C GLU A 3 -2.09 -14.45 -3.30
N ILE A 4 -2.14 -13.48 -4.20
CA ILE A 4 -2.13 -12.06 -3.85
C ILE A 4 -3.52 -11.68 -3.34
N THR A 5 -3.58 -11.16 -2.12
CA THR A 5 -4.82 -10.77 -1.44
C THR A 5 -5.06 -9.25 -1.52
N ILE A 6 -6.20 -8.85 -2.07
CA ILE A 6 -6.62 -7.45 -2.19
C ILE A 6 -7.86 -7.20 -1.34
N LEU A 7 -7.78 -6.23 -0.42
CA LEU A 7 -8.92 -5.78 0.38
C LEU A 7 -9.59 -4.59 -0.33
N ILE A 8 -10.89 -4.71 -0.64
CA ILE A 8 -11.71 -3.63 -1.20
C ILE A 8 -12.59 -3.06 -0.09
N ILE A 9 -12.50 -1.75 0.14
CA ILE A 9 -13.33 -1.01 1.11
C ILE A 9 -14.13 0.04 0.33
N GLU A 10 -15.39 -0.27 0.04
CA GLU A 10 -16.29 0.50 -0.83
C GLU A 10 -17.72 0.29 -0.35
N ASP A 11 -18.50 1.35 -0.11
CA ASP A 11 -19.88 1.24 0.34
C ASP A 11 -20.88 0.99 -0.81
N ASP A 12 -20.55 1.45 -2.02
CA ASP A 12 -21.35 1.18 -3.21
C ASP A 12 -21.20 -0.30 -3.64
N GLU A 13 -22.31 -1.06 -3.54
CA GLU A 13 -22.33 -2.50 -3.83
C GLU A 13 -21.99 -2.79 -5.31
N ASP A 14 -22.53 -1.99 -6.25
CA ASP A 14 -22.34 -2.22 -7.69
C ASP A 14 -20.87 -2.02 -8.08
N ILE A 15 -20.22 -1.00 -7.50
CA ILE A 15 -18.79 -0.73 -7.73
C ILE A 15 -17.95 -1.84 -7.08
N ARG A 16 -18.24 -2.18 -5.83
CA ARG A 16 -17.50 -3.19 -5.07
C ARG A 16 -17.55 -4.55 -5.78
N GLU A 17 -18.78 -5.02 -6.19
CA GLU A 17 -18.96 -6.29 -6.90
C GLU A 17 -18.26 -6.27 -8.27
N SER A 18 -18.39 -5.18 -9.05
CA SER A 18 -17.74 -5.07 -10.36
C SER A 18 -16.21 -5.14 -10.26
N VAL A 19 -15.63 -4.46 -9.28
CA VAL A 19 -14.18 -4.48 -9.04
C VAL A 19 -13.73 -5.86 -8.56
N LYS A 20 -14.49 -6.49 -7.66
CA LYS A 20 -14.21 -7.86 -7.21
C LYS A 20 -14.16 -8.85 -8.35
N ILE A 21 -15.22 -8.92 -9.17
CA ILE A 21 -15.29 -9.83 -10.33
C ILE A 21 -14.07 -9.62 -11.26
N LEU A 22 -13.71 -8.36 -11.53
CA LEU A 22 -12.54 -8.03 -12.33
C LEU A 22 -11.27 -8.61 -11.73
N LEU A 23 -11.03 -8.41 -10.43
CA LEU A 23 -9.80 -8.83 -9.77
C LEU A 23 -9.72 -10.35 -9.61
N GLU A 24 -10.82 -11.02 -9.31
CA GLU A 24 -10.89 -12.48 -9.25
C GLU A 24 -10.60 -13.11 -10.62
N ASN A 25 -11.09 -12.52 -11.72
CA ASN A 25 -10.77 -12.95 -13.07
C ASN A 25 -9.28 -12.78 -13.44
N GLU A 26 -8.59 -11.84 -12.80
CA GLU A 26 -7.13 -11.65 -12.93
C GLU A 26 -6.32 -12.58 -12.00
N GLY A 27 -6.99 -13.41 -11.20
CA GLY A 27 -6.37 -14.39 -10.31
C GLY A 27 -5.98 -13.85 -8.93
N PHE A 28 -6.56 -12.72 -8.50
CA PHE A 28 -6.38 -12.18 -7.14
C PHE A 28 -7.41 -12.78 -6.17
N HIS A 29 -7.01 -12.98 -4.93
CA HIS A 29 -7.95 -13.22 -3.83
C HIS A 29 -8.52 -11.89 -3.34
N VAL A 30 -9.84 -11.77 -3.24
CA VAL A 30 -10.50 -10.51 -2.89
C VAL A 30 -11.26 -10.64 -1.58
N ILE A 31 -10.97 -9.74 -0.65
CA ILE A 31 -11.71 -9.53 0.59
C ILE A 31 -12.52 -8.23 0.44
N GLU A 32 -13.79 -8.26 0.84
CA GLU A 32 -14.71 -7.12 0.72
C GLU A 32 -15.04 -6.54 2.10
N ALA A 33 -15.07 -5.21 2.18
CA ALA A 33 -15.55 -4.47 3.32
C ALA A 33 -16.52 -3.36 2.85
N VAL A 34 -17.64 -3.24 3.51
CA VAL A 34 -18.71 -2.30 3.13
C VAL A 34 -18.56 -0.90 3.72
N ASN A 35 -17.60 -0.70 4.59
CA ASN A 35 -17.25 0.58 5.22
C ASN A 35 -15.85 0.55 5.84
N GLY A 36 -15.37 1.71 6.28
CA GLY A 36 -14.01 1.81 6.84
C GLY A 36 -13.79 1.01 8.11
N MET A 37 -14.79 0.88 8.99
CA MET A 37 -14.66 0.08 10.23
C MET A 37 -14.54 -1.40 9.93
N ASP A 38 -15.33 -1.89 8.98
CA ASP A 38 -15.27 -3.27 8.51
C ASP A 38 -13.90 -3.55 7.88
N GLY A 39 -13.41 -2.64 7.03
CA GLY A 39 -12.08 -2.72 6.45
C GLY A 39 -10.95 -2.77 7.50
N LEU A 40 -11.05 -1.97 8.56
CA LEU A 40 -10.07 -2.00 9.65
C LEU A 40 -10.07 -3.33 10.42
N HIS A 41 -11.18 -4.03 10.51
CA HIS A 41 -11.24 -5.36 11.12
C HIS A 41 -10.70 -6.46 10.21
N GLN A 42 -10.75 -6.26 8.89
CA GLN A 42 -10.34 -7.27 7.91
C GLN A 42 -8.90 -7.13 7.45
N ILE A 43 -8.25 -5.99 7.73
CA ILE A 43 -6.82 -5.80 7.40
C ILE A 43 -5.96 -6.80 8.17
N SER A 44 -5.07 -7.50 7.48
CA SER A 44 -4.16 -8.50 8.05
C SER A 44 -2.76 -8.39 7.45
N GLU A 45 -1.81 -9.16 7.96
CA GLU A 45 -0.44 -9.26 7.41
C GLU A 45 -0.43 -9.88 6.00
N ASP A 46 -1.46 -10.69 5.68
CA ASP A 46 -1.62 -11.33 4.37
C ASP A 46 -2.22 -10.38 3.32
N THR A 47 -2.66 -9.19 3.71
CA THR A 47 -3.18 -8.19 2.75
C THR A 47 -2.04 -7.59 1.94
N ASP A 48 -2.11 -7.71 0.61
CA ASP A 48 -1.08 -7.22 -0.31
C ASP A 48 -1.35 -5.82 -0.85
N LEU A 49 -2.63 -5.44 -0.96
CA LEU A 49 -3.07 -4.14 -1.43
C LEU A 49 -4.45 -3.82 -0.87
N VAL A 50 -4.70 -2.55 -0.60
CA VAL A 50 -6.02 -2.03 -0.20
C VAL A 50 -6.53 -1.09 -1.29
N ILE A 51 -7.77 -1.31 -1.73
CA ILE A 51 -8.54 -0.37 -2.55
C ILE A 51 -9.54 0.28 -1.62
N LEU A 52 -9.58 1.61 -1.56
CA LEU A 52 -10.32 2.35 -0.53
C LEU A 52 -11.06 3.53 -1.12
N ASP A 53 -12.39 3.57 -0.98
CA ASP A 53 -13.14 4.79 -1.31
C ASP A 53 -12.96 5.86 -0.22
N ILE A 54 -12.83 7.10 -0.65
CA ILE A 54 -12.74 8.25 0.25
C ILE A 54 -14.10 8.62 0.84
N MET A 55 -15.16 8.51 0.04
CA MET A 55 -16.47 9.05 0.35
C MET A 55 -17.43 7.98 0.87
N MET A 56 -17.17 7.48 2.06
CA MET A 56 -18.02 6.48 2.70
C MET A 56 -18.76 7.06 3.91
N PRO A 57 -19.97 6.55 4.23
CA PRO A 57 -20.69 6.90 5.44
C PRO A 57 -19.95 6.41 6.71
N GLY A 58 -20.08 7.15 7.80
CA GLY A 58 -19.41 6.84 9.06
C GLY A 58 -17.97 7.32 9.09
N ILE A 59 -17.00 6.41 9.08
CA ILE A 59 -15.58 6.77 9.01
C ILE A 59 -15.16 6.97 7.56
N SER A 60 -14.62 8.15 7.23
CA SER A 60 -14.16 8.44 5.88
C SER A 60 -12.94 7.59 5.48
N GLY A 61 -12.74 7.35 4.16
CA GLY A 61 -11.58 6.63 3.66
C GLY A 61 -10.24 7.26 4.06
N ILE A 62 -10.16 8.59 4.17
CA ILE A 62 -8.97 9.29 4.65
C ILE A 62 -8.63 8.86 6.09
N LYS A 63 -9.60 8.89 6.99
CA LYS A 63 -9.40 8.44 8.38
C LYS A 63 -9.12 6.93 8.46
N THR A 64 -9.75 6.15 7.61
CA THR A 64 -9.48 4.69 7.50
C THR A 64 -8.02 4.47 7.08
N CYS A 65 -7.53 5.19 6.08
CA CYS A 65 -6.14 5.16 5.64
C CYS A 65 -5.16 5.50 6.79
N GLU A 66 -5.40 6.60 7.50
CA GLU A 66 -4.60 6.99 8.67
C GLU A 66 -4.55 5.91 9.76
N GLN A 67 -5.65 5.19 10.00
CA GLN A 67 -5.68 4.08 10.96
C GLN A 67 -4.91 2.87 10.45
N ILE A 68 -5.07 2.51 9.18
CA ILE A 68 -4.30 1.41 8.54
C ILE A 68 -2.80 1.72 8.66
N ARG A 69 -2.36 2.95 8.40
CA ARG A 69 -0.94 3.36 8.47
C ARG A 69 -0.31 3.23 9.85
N LYS A 70 -1.10 3.17 10.92
CA LYS A 70 -0.59 2.91 12.28
C LYS A 70 -0.15 1.46 12.48
N VAL A 71 -0.66 0.55 11.67
CA VAL A 71 -0.45 -0.90 11.85
C VAL A 71 0.14 -1.59 10.61
N SER A 72 0.08 -0.95 9.42
CA SER A 72 0.50 -1.57 8.16
C SER A 72 1.03 -0.55 7.14
N TYR A 73 2.05 -0.97 6.38
CA TYR A 73 2.56 -0.25 5.20
C TYR A 73 2.05 -0.85 3.89
N VAL A 74 0.97 -1.60 3.92
CA VAL A 74 0.33 -2.16 2.73
C VAL A 74 0.02 -1.05 1.72
N PRO A 75 0.28 -1.23 0.41
CA PRO A 75 -0.09 -0.25 -0.61
C PRO A 75 -1.58 0.08 -0.57
N ILE A 76 -1.93 1.37 -0.61
CA ILE A 76 -3.31 1.85 -0.61
C ILE A 76 -3.57 2.64 -1.89
N LEU A 77 -4.56 2.21 -2.67
CA LEU A 77 -5.10 2.90 -3.83
C LEU A 77 -6.46 3.51 -3.47
N PHE A 78 -6.56 4.83 -3.49
CA PHE A 78 -7.86 5.48 -3.34
C PHE A 78 -8.69 5.40 -4.62
N LEU A 79 -9.96 5.00 -4.50
CA LEU A 79 -11.00 5.24 -5.49
C LEU A 79 -11.88 6.40 -5.01
N THR A 80 -12.18 7.37 -5.86
CA THR A 80 -13.00 8.51 -5.40
C THR A 80 -13.68 9.25 -6.53
N ALA A 81 -14.86 9.81 -6.24
CA ALA A 81 -15.54 10.77 -7.11
C ALA A 81 -14.90 12.17 -7.09
N LYS A 82 -13.99 12.44 -6.15
CA LYS A 82 -13.36 13.76 -6.00
C LYS A 82 -12.12 13.87 -6.88
N SER A 83 -12.11 14.87 -7.75
CA SER A 83 -11.04 15.13 -8.73
C SER A 83 -10.23 16.40 -8.42
N SER A 84 -10.55 17.14 -7.34
CA SER A 84 -9.83 18.37 -7.02
C SER A 84 -8.38 18.09 -6.59
N GLU A 85 -7.47 19.01 -6.93
CA GLU A 85 -6.07 18.90 -6.53
C GLU A 85 -5.92 18.85 -5.00
N ASN A 86 -6.74 19.63 -4.28
CA ASN A 86 -6.72 19.62 -2.82
C ASN A 86 -7.11 18.27 -2.23
N ASP A 87 -8.10 17.58 -2.79
CA ASP A 87 -8.51 16.25 -2.32
C ASP A 87 -7.40 15.21 -2.55
N LYS A 88 -6.65 15.31 -3.66
CA LYS A 88 -5.49 14.44 -3.93
C LYS A 88 -4.36 14.70 -2.93
N ILE A 89 -4.03 15.97 -2.64
CA ILE A 89 -3.00 16.32 -1.66
C ILE A 89 -3.37 15.77 -0.28
N ILE A 90 -4.63 15.90 0.14
CA ILE A 90 -5.11 15.36 1.43
C ILE A 90 -4.98 13.83 1.44
N GLY A 91 -5.33 13.15 0.34
CA GLY A 91 -5.21 11.70 0.23
C GLY A 91 -3.76 11.21 0.36
N PHE A 92 -2.82 11.84 -0.34
CA PHE A 92 -1.39 11.51 -0.24
C PHE A 92 -0.82 11.83 1.15
N THR A 93 -1.25 12.94 1.77
CA THR A 93 -0.83 13.29 3.14
C THR A 93 -1.34 12.27 4.17
N ALA A 94 -2.51 11.64 3.93
CA ALA A 94 -3.02 10.55 4.76
C ALA A 94 -2.25 9.23 4.59
N GLY A 95 -1.34 9.15 3.61
CA GLY A 95 -0.47 8.00 3.38
C GLY A 95 -0.92 7.05 2.26
N ALA A 96 -1.77 7.50 1.32
CA ALA A 96 -2.09 6.73 0.12
C ALA A 96 -0.89 6.69 -0.85
N ASP A 97 -0.76 5.60 -1.59
CA ASP A 97 0.32 5.38 -2.56
C ASP A 97 -0.07 5.76 -3.98
N ASP A 98 -1.37 5.74 -4.31
CA ASP A 98 -1.91 6.17 -5.60
C ASP A 98 -3.39 6.54 -5.46
N TYR A 99 -3.94 7.10 -6.54
CA TYR A 99 -5.26 7.72 -6.56
C TYR A 99 -5.93 7.50 -7.92
N LEU A 100 -7.18 7.06 -7.94
CA LEU A 100 -7.96 6.82 -9.16
C LEU A 100 -9.34 7.47 -9.04
N VAL A 101 -9.67 8.34 -10.00
CA VAL A 101 -10.92 9.10 -10.02
C VAL A 101 -12.02 8.32 -10.72
N LYS A 102 -13.20 8.24 -10.10
CA LYS A 102 -14.42 7.68 -10.69
C LYS A 102 -15.05 8.71 -11.68
N PRO A 103 -15.53 8.32 -12.87
CA PRO A 103 -15.49 6.96 -13.43
C PRO A 103 -14.10 6.62 -13.99
N PHE A 104 -13.67 5.38 -13.85
CA PHE A 104 -12.39 4.85 -14.32
C PHE A 104 -12.59 3.67 -15.28
N SER A 105 -11.58 3.41 -16.11
CA SER A 105 -11.55 2.17 -16.90
C SER A 105 -10.94 1.02 -16.07
N TYR A 106 -11.42 -0.19 -16.30
CA TYR A 106 -10.85 -1.40 -15.69
C TYR A 106 -9.37 -1.60 -16.03
N ALA A 107 -8.97 -1.24 -17.25
CA ALA A 107 -7.58 -1.30 -17.67
C ALA A 107 -6.68 -0.35 -16.85
N GLU A 108 -7.17 0.86 -16.54
CA GLU A 108 -6.44 1.81 -15.69
C GLU A 108 -6.32 1.31 -14.26
N LEU A 109 -7.43 0.81 -13.67
CA LEU A 109 -7.41 0.22 -12.34
C LEU A 109 -6.38 -0.92 -12.23
N LEU A 110 -6.41 -1.88 -13.15
CA LEU A 110 -5.47 -3.01 -13.18
C LEU A 110 -4.02 -2.55 -13.36
N ALA A 111 -3.77 -1.57 -14.22
CA ALA A 111 -2.42 -1.05 -14.44
C ALA A 111 -1.83 -0.44 -13.16
N ARG A 112 -2.64 0.31 -12.39
CA ARG A 112 -2.23 0.91 -11.11
C ARG A 112 -1.99 -0.15 -10.04
N ILE A 113 -2.90 -1.11 -9.89
CA ILE A 113 -2.76 -2.24 -8.95
C ILE A 113 -1.45 -3.00 -9.24
N LYS A 114 -1.22 -3.42 -10.50
CA LYS A 114 0.01 -4.13 -10.89
C LYS A 114 1.27 -3.30 -10.63
N ALA A 115 1.21 -1.97 -10.79
CA ALA A 115 2.33 -1.08 -10.48
C ALA A 115 2.63 -1.00 -8.98
N LEU A 116 1.59 -0.92 -8.13
CA LEU A 116 1.73 -0.88 -6.67
C LEU A 116 2.27 -2.22 -6.13
N LEU A 117 1.72 -3.34 -6.59
CA LEU A 117 2.18 -4.68 -6.18
C LEU A 117 3.64 -4.92 -6.58
N ARG A 118 4.06 -4.49 -7.77
CA ARG A 118 5.45 -4.60 -8.21
C ARG A 118 6.39 -3.80 -7.30
N ARG A 119 6.00 -2.60 -6.87
CA ARG A 119 6.79 -1.80 -5.90
C ARG A 119 6.96 -2.54 -4.59
N LYS A 120 5.88 -3.14 -4.03
CA LYS A 120 5.96 -3.96 -2.81
C LYS A 120 6.97 -5.09 -2.96
N GLN A 121 6.95 -5.83 -4.07
CA GLN A 121 7.88 -6.94 -4.33
C GLN A 121 9.34 -6.48 -4.41
N VAL A 122 9.63 -5.34 -5.05
CA VAL A 122 10.99 -4.80 -5.13
C VAL A 122 11.52 -4.42 -3.75
N TYR A 123 10.70 -3.83 -2.89
CA TYR A 123 11.09 -3.53 -1.50
C TYR A 123 11.23 -4.79 -0.64
N THR A 124 10.47 -5.85 -0.92
CA THR A 124 10.55 -7.12 -0.17
C THR A 124 11.74 -7.97 -0.63
N CYS A 125 12.07 -7.98 -1.93
CA CYS A 125 13.24 -8.71 -2.46
C CYS A 125 14.59 -8.06 -2.07
N GLY A 126 14.59 -6.79 -1.64
CA GLY A 126 15.78 -6.13 -1.07
C GLY A 126 16.07 -6.52 0.38
N ASN A 127 15.10 -7.10 1.07
CA ASN A 127 15.20 -7.50 2.47
C ASN A 127 15.50 -8.99 2.60
N MET A 128 16.78 -9.38 2.54
CA MET A 128 17.18 -10.68 3.08
C MET A 128 16.97 -10.67 4.60
N LYS A 129 15.93 -11.37 5.05
CA LYS A 129 15.75 -11.70 6.48
C LYS A 129 16.88 -12.67 6.87
N GLU A 130 17.98 -12.18 7.39
CA GLU A 130 18.83 -12.97 8.25
C GLU A 130 18.37 -12.79 9.71
N ASN A 131 17.75 -13.84 10.22
CA ASN A 131 17.45 -14.09 11.64
C ASN A 131 17.21 -12.86 12.54
N GLY A 132 15.95 -12.47 12.61
CA GLY A 132 15.33 -12.14 13.90
C GLY A 132 15.48 -10.73 14.44
N GLN A 133 16.31 -9.80 13.94
CA GLN A 133 16.38 -8.43 14.50
C GLN A 133 16.94 -7.32 13.60
N ASN A 134 17.53 -7.58 12.44
CA ASN A 134 18.12 -6.53 11.61
C ASN A 134 17.59 -6.60 10.17
N VAL A 135 16.90 -5.56 9.73
CA VAL A 135 16.47 -5.40 8.33
C VAL A 135 17.58 -4.70 7.55
N TRP A 136 18.16 -5.41 6.57
CA TRP A 136 19.22 -4.89 5.72
C TRP A 136 18.70 -4.66 4.30
N ILE A 137 18.92 -3.47 3.76
CA ILE A 137 18.72 -3.15 2.35
C ILE A 137 20.08 -3.24 1.65
N LYS A 138 20.17 -4.05 0.59
CA LYS A 138 21.41 -4.23 -0.17
C LYS A 138 21.20 -3.78 -1.62
N LYS A 139 22.06 -2.86 -2.09
CA LYS A 139 22.07 -2.38 -3.48
C LYS A 139 23.51 -2.25 -3.98
N GLY A 140 23.97 -3.23 -4.75
CA GLY A 140 25.40 -3.33 -5.11
C GLY A 140 26.27 -3.58 -3.87
N ASP A 141 27.27 -2.77 -3.68
CA ASP A 141 28.16 -2.83 -2.52
C ASP A 141 27.61 -2.09 -1.29
N LEU A 142 26.49 -1.37 -1.44
CA LEU A 142 25.87 -0.64 -0.36
C LEU A 142 24.93 -1.55 0.44
N LYS A 143 25.11 -1.58 1.78
CA LYS A 143 24.25 -2.29 2.73
C LYS A 143 23.75 -1.28 3.77
N ILE A 144 22.45 -1.18 3.95
CA ILE A 144 21.81 -0.26 4.90
C ILE A 144 21.03 -1.08 5.92
N ASN A 145 21.35 -0.90 7.20
CA ASN A 145 20.57 -1.47 8.29
C ASN A 145 19.51 -0.46 8.72
N THR A 146 18.24 -0.74 8.42
CA THR A 146 17.13 0.16 8.73
C THR A 146 16.72 0.16 10.19
N THR A 147 17.13 -0.84 10.97
CA THR A 147 16.80 -0.98 12.39
C THR A 147 17.90 -0.38 13.29
N GLY A 148 19.14 -0.43 12.84
CA GLY A 148 20.30 0.03 13.61
C GLY A 148 20.97 1.27 13.08
N ASN A 149 20.39 1.96 12.09
CA ASN A 149 20.92 3.18 11.45
C ASN A 149 22.40 3.04 11.00
N LYS A 150 22.76 1.89 10.41
CA LYS A 150 24.11 1.60 9.94
C LYS A 150 24.14 1.45 8.43
N VAL A 151 25.14 2.06 7.81
CA VAL A 151 25.39 1.99 6.36
C VAL A 151 26.77 1.44 6.12
N PHE A 152 26.91 0.49 5.18
CA PHE A 152 28.18 -0.09 4.77
C PHE A 152 28.36 0.03 3.26
N SER A 153 29.57 0.32 2.81
CA SER A 153 29.98 0.16 1.41
C SER A 153 31.03 -0.95 1.34
N GLY A 154 30.65 -2.10 0.76
CA GLY A 154 31.44 -3.32 0.88
C GLY A 154 31.47 -3.78 2.34
N ASP A 155 32.65 -3.83 2.93
CA ASP A 155 32.88 -4.19 4.33
C ASP A 155 33.22 -2.98 5.23
N GLU A 156 33.16 -1.75 4.70
CA GLU A 156 33.48 -0.51 5.41
C GLU A 156 32.22 0.20 5.90
N GLU A 157 32.14 0.50 7.22
CA GLU A 157 31.00 1.22 7.83
C GLU A 157 31.10 2.72 7.47
N ILE A 158 30.02 3.26 6.89
CA ILE A 158 29.90 4.69 6.54
C ILE A 158 29.08 5.38 7.62
N TYR A 159 29.62 6.42 8.22
CA TYR A 159 28.90 7.25 9.19
C TYR A 159 28.14 8.35 8.45
N LEU A 160 26.80 8.31 8.51
CA LEU A 160 25.90 9.34 7.99
C LEU A 160 25.49 10.26 9.14
N THR A 161 25.35 11.56 8.85
CA THR A 161 24.71 12.52 9.75
C THR A 161 23.19 12.29 9.75
N GLU A 162 22.48 12.78 10.80
CA GLU A 162 21.01 12.65 10.89
C GLU A 162 20.31 13.15 9.62
N THR A 163 20.77 14.26 9.03
CA THR A 163 20.19 14.86 7.82
C THR A 163 20.40 14.00 6.56
N GLU A 164 21.49 13.23 6.48
CA GLU A 164 21.78 12.33 5.35
C GLU A 164 21.04 11.00 5.45
N TYR A 165 20.51 10.68 6.62
CA TYR A 165 19.74 9.47 6.86
C TYR A 165 18.24 9.64 6.56
N GLU A 166 17.72 10.88 6.51
CA GLU A 166 16.32 11.22 6.25
C GLU A 166 15.97 11.36 4.76
N ILE A 167 16.89 11.06 3.84
CA ILE A 167 16.67 11.02 2.39
C ILE A 167 16.40 9.57 1.98
#